data_3147589e7fd5116fefeb78ef8a8669a6
#
_entry.id   3147589e7fd5116fefeb78ef8a8669a6
#
_cell.length_a   1.000
_cell.length_b   1.000
_cell.length_c   1.000
_cell.angle_alpha   90.00
_cell.angle_beta   90.00
_cell.angle_gamma   90.00
#
_symmetry.space_group_name_H-M   'P 1'
#
loop_
_entity.id
_entity.type
_entity.pdbx_description
1 polymer ?
#
loop_
_entity_poly.entity_id
_entity_poly.type
_entity_poly.pdbx_seq_one_letter_code
_entity_poly.pdbx_strand_id
1 'polypeptide(L)'
;MPGGAAAIKKPNVLIILADDMGFSDIGCYGAEIDTPNLDRLAGNGLRLTQMHNTSKCFPSRAVLLTGLYPQQCGMDHGPGKFTSGIFFGEVLRRAGYRTLFVGKHHSTDNPYDWGFDHYRGMRDGAANYFNPGLQRSGEPRPAQKRYGKRVFAFDDTIVQPYTPPSDYYSTDTWTDWALELLEDGRASGQPFCLYVSYQAPHDPLQAHEHDIAKYAGRYEVGYEAIAAARYRRQQEMGLLDQRYPRSQPTHRPWDALSTEEQADQVRRMQVYAAMIDSMDQNIGRLIAKIEAMGELDNTLILFAADNGASAEVVRIGDGPIGAIDRWASLERDWANVANTPFRLFKNNSYEGGICTPFIAHWPAVIRGGGAIDHTAAHFIDIMPTLIDIAGAEYPATYRGEALPPLSGVSLLPLLRDNSIQRGNPLYFQWNAGGAV
;
A
#
# COMPACT_ATOMS: atom_id res chain seq x y z
N MET A 1 47.46 -16.48 1.82
CA MET A 1 46.56 -15.55 2.52
C MET A 1 45.16 -15.89 2.06
N PRO A 2 44.23 -16.42 2.87
CA PRO A 2 42.85 -16.59 2.48
C PRO A 2 42.25 -15.20 2.36
N GLY A 3 41.76 -14.87 1.18
CA GLY A 3 41.01 -13.63 0.93
C GLY A 3 39.81 -13.57 1.87
N GLY A 4 39.79 -12.58 2.75
CA GLY A 4 38.64 -12.30 3.59
C GLY A 4 37.41 -12.10 2.68
N ALA A 5 36.40 -12.93 2.87
CA ALA A 5 35.10 -12.69 2.25
C ALA A 5 34.67 -11.27 2.67
N ALA A 6 34.54 -10.37 1.73
CA ALA A 6 34.00 -9.04 2.00
C ALA A 6 32.64 -9.27 2.70
N ALA A 7 32.48 -8.70 3.89
CA ALA A 7 31.21 -8.77 4.63
C ALA A 7 30.12 -8.28 3.67
N ILE A 8 29.13 -9.12 3.40
CA ILE A 8 27.99 -8.75 2.51
C ILE A 8 27.34 -7.53 3.18
N LYS A 9 27.39 -6.40 2.47
CA LYS A 9 26.73 -5.15 2.93
C LYS A 9 25.26 -5.44 3.14
N LYS A 10 24.72 -5.15 4.33
CA LYS A 10 23.29 -5.28 4.60
C LYS A 10 22.50 -4.47 3.56
N PRO A 11 21.45 -5.03 2.94
CA PRO A 11 20.68 -4.28 1.97
C PRO A 11 19.86 -3.18 2.63
N ASN A 12 19.57 -2.13 1.88
CA ASN A 12 18.50 -1.21 2.23
C ASN A 12 17.15 -1.85 1.97
N VAL A 13 16.12 -1.34 2.62
CA VAL A 13 14.73 -1.79 2.44
C VAL A 13 13.84 -0.57 2.18
N LEU A 14 13.05 -0.64 1.11
CA LEU A 14 11.96 0.29 0.84
C LEU A 14 10.65 -0.50 0.77
N ILE A 15 9.72 -0.23 1.68
CA ILE A 15 8.37 -0.81 1.67
C ILE A 15 7.40 0.28 1.26
N ILE A 16 6.64 0.06 0.20
CA ILE A 16 5.63 0.98 -0.32
C ILE A 16 4.27 0.32 -0.18
N LEU A 17 3.35 0.97 0.51
CA LEU A 17 2.00 0.47 0.72
C LEU A 17 0.97 1.45 0.16
N ALA A 18 0.16 0.98 -0.79
CA ALA A 18 -1.04 1.67 -1.25
C ALA A 18 -2.24 1.36 -0.34
N ASP A 19 -3.26 2.22 -0.35
CA ASP A 19 -4.45 2.11 0.48
C ASP A 19 -5.69 1.95 -0.40
N ASP A 20 -6.45 0.88 -0.21
CA ASP A 20 -7.67 0.56 -0.97
C ASP A 20 -7.45 0.38 -2.49
N MET A 21 -6.33 -0.19 -2.91
CA MET A 21 -6.03 -0.43 -4.32
C MET A 21 -6.35 -1.88 -4.71
N GLY A 22 -7.11 -2.05 -5.79
CA GLY A 22 -7.53 -3.36 -6.29
C GLY A 22 -6.39 -4.14 -6.96
N PHE A 23 -6.58 -5.46 -7.07
CA PHE A 23 -5.60 -6.38 -7.65
C PHE A 23 -5.21 -6.01 -9.08
N SER A 24 -6.14 -5.50 -9.88
CA SER A 24 -5.92 -5.18 -11.29
C SER A 24 -5.63 -3.72 -11.59
N ASP A 25 -5.31 -2.88 -10.60
CA ASP A 25 -5.27 -1.42 -10.78
C ASP A 25 -3.92 -0.86 -11.25
N ILE A 26 -2.91 -1.68 -11.47
CA ILE A 26 -1.61 -1.27 -12.03
C ILE A 26 -1.30 -2.01 -13.33
N GLY A 27 -0.52 -1.40 -14.22
CA GLY A 27 -0.25 -1.90 -15.56
C GLY A 27 0.27 -3.33 -15.58
N CYS A 28 1.26 -3.66 -14.75
CA CYS A 28 1.82 -5.01 -14.64
C CYS A 28 0.87 -6.05 -14.01
N TYR A 29 -0.32 -5.65 -13.58
CA TYR A 29 -1.44 -6.51 -13.17
C TYR A 29 -2.69 -6.34 -14.05
N GLY A 30 -2.54 -5.73 -15.22
CA GLY A 30 -3.55 -5.70 -16.27
C GLY A 30 -4.34 -4.40 -16.41
N ALA A 31 -4.06 -3.35 -15.60
CA ALA A 31 -4.74 -2.07 -15.73
C ALA A 31 -4.46 -1.35 -17.06
N GLU A 32 -5.37 -0.46 -17.40
CA GLU A 32 -5.17 0.61 -18.39
C GLU A 32 -4.61 1.89 -17.76
N ILE A 33 -4.41 1.90 -16.45
CA ILE A 33 -3.85 3.02 -15.70
C ILE A 33 -2.34 3.07 -15.93
N ASP A 34 -1.81 4.26 -16.17
CA ASP A 34 -0.39 4.46 -16.46
C ASP A 34 0.44 4.36 -15.16
N THR A 35 1.22 3.27 -15.01
CA THR A 35 2.08 3.01 -13.84
C THR A 35 3.48 2.56 -14.25
N PRO A 36 4.20 3.39 -15.06
CA PRO A 36 5.46 2.97 -15.68
C PRO A 36 6.57 2.65 -14.67
N ASN A 37 6.56 3.26 -13.48
CA ASN A 37 7.58 3.00 -12.45
C ASN A 37 7.35 1.65 -11.75
N LEU A 38 6.11 1.34 -11.39
CA LEU A 38 5.73 0.02 -10.87
C LEU A 38 5.92 -1.07 -11.91
N ASP A 39 5.57 -0.81 -13.17
CA ASP A 39 5.77 -1.74 -14.27
C ASP A 39 7.26 -2.04 -14.50
N ARG A 40 8.13 -1.02 -14.36
CA ARG A 40 9.59 -1.18 -14.40
C ARG A 40 10.11 -2.02 -13.25
N LEU A 41 9.63 -1.80 -12.02
CA LEU A 41 10.00 -2.63 -10.86
C LEU A 41 9.57 -4.08 -11.08
N ALA A 42 8.35 -4.31 -11.55
CA ALA A 42 7.83 -5.64 -11.86
C ALA A 42 8.61 -6.33 -13.00
N GLY A 43 8.93 -5.58 -14.06
CA GLY A 43 9.68 -6.09 -15.20
C GLY A 43 11.13 -6.50 -14.87
N ASN A 44 11.70 -5.96 -13.80
CA ASN A 44 13.04 -6.28 -13.30
C ASN A 44 13.02 -6.99 -11.95
N GLY A 45 11.86 -7.45 -11.50
CA GLY A 45 11.63 -8.05 -10.20
C GLY A 45 10.77 -9.30 -10.26
N LEU A 46 10.10 -9.57 -9.16
CA LEU A 46 9.18 -10.69 -8.96
C LEU A 46 7.78 -10.15 -8.63
N ARG A 47 6.75 -10.69 -9.29
CA ARG A 47 5.34 -10.47 -8.94
C ARG A 47 4.76 -11.70 -8.27
N LEU A 48 4.05 -11.54 -7.14
CA LEU A 48 3.26 -12.60 -6.55
C LEU A 48 1.79 -12.45 -6.95
N THR A 49 1.16 -13.52 -7.39
CA THR A 49 -0.26 -13.50 -7.75
C THR A 49 -1.19 -13.82 -6.58
N GLN A 50 -0.63 -14.24 -5.44
CA GLN A 50 -1.35 -14.66 -4.26
C GLN A 50 -0.73 -14.05 -2.98
N MET A 51 -0.51 -12.72 -2.98
CA MET A 51 -0.16 -12.00 -1.75
C MET A 51 -1.43 -11.58 -1.03
N HIS A 52 -1.57 -12.04 0.21
CA HIS A 52 -2.79 -11.85 0.99
C HIS A 52 -2.57 -10.90 2.19
N ASN A 53 -3.68 -10.33 2.62
CA ASN A 53 -3.81 -9.44 3.78
C ASN A 53 -5.12 -9.73 4.53
N THR A 54 -5.63 -8.81 5.34
CA THR A 54 -6.81 -9.03 6.21
C THR A 54 -8.10 -8.38 5.71
N SER A 55 -8.17 -8.00 4.46
CA SER A 55 -9.32 -7.32 3.82
C SER A 55 -9.72 -5.95 4.39
N LYS A 56 -8.96 -5.40 5.34
CA LYS A 56 -9.22 -4.09 5.97
C LYS A 56 -7.92 -3.40 6.32
N CYS A 57 -7.89 -2.06 6.18
CA CYS A 57 -6.68 -1.25 6.27
C CYS A 57 -5.96 -1.35 7.63
N PHE A 58 -6.59 -1.00 8.76
CA PHE A 58 -5.88 -0.98 10.04
C PHE A 58 -5.37 -2.36 10.50
N PRO A 59 -6.11 -3.48 10.36
CA PRO A 59 -5.56 -4.78 10.72
C PRO A 59 -4.47 -5.25 9.76
N SER A 60 -4.59 -5.03 8.43
CA SER A 60 -3.53 -5.37 7.48
C SER A 60 -2.23 -4.62 7.78
N ARG A 61 -2.32 -3.32 8.14
CA ARG A 61 -1.17 -2.51 8.54
C ARG A 61 -0.54 -3.01 9.84
N ALA A 62 -1.37 -3.45 10.80
CA ALA A 62 -0.88 -4.08 12.03
C ALA A 62 -0.12 -5.38 11.74
N VAL A 63 -0.66 -6.22 10.87
CA VAL A 63 0.01 -7.46 10.42
C VAL A 63 1.34 -7.16 9.76
N LEU A 64 1.38 -6.20 8.84
CA LEU A 64 2.59 -5.79 8.15
C LEU A 64 3.67 -5.30 9.14
N LEU A 65 3.28 -4.46 10.10
CA LEU A 65 4.19 -3.87 11.08
C LEU A 65 4.75 -4.89 12.09
N THR A 66 3.93 -5.88 12.48
CA THR A 66 4.27 -6.79 13.59
C THR A 66 4.60 -8.22 13.19
N GLY A 67 4.17 -8.67 12.00
CA GLY A 67 4.21 -10.09 11.60
C GLY A 67 3.20 -10.97 12.35
N LEU A 68 2.29 -10.38 13.11
CA LEU A 68 1.27 -11.08 13.91
C LEU A 68 -0.12 -10.93 13.28
N TYR A 69 -0.99 -11.91 13.46
CA TYR A 69 -2.40 -11.73 13.11
C TYR A 69 -3.07 -10.65 13.98
N PRO A 70 -4.09 -9.95 13.48
CA PRO A 70 -4.71 -8.83 14.18
C PRO A 70 -5.18 -9.17 15.60
N GLN A 71 -5.69 -10.40 15.79
CA GLN A 71 -6.17 -10.93 17.07
C GLN A 71 -5.04 -11.08 18.10
N GLN A 72 -3.79 -11.28 17.63
CA GLN A 72 -2.62 -11.43 18.50
C GLN A 72 -2.06 -10.08 18.97
N CYS A 73 -2.36 -8.99 18.27
CA CYS A 73 -1.85 -7.66 18.59
C CYS A 73 -2.94 -6.63 18.96
N GLY A 74 -4.21 -7.07 19.10
CA GLY A 74 -5.32 -6.23 19.56
C GLY A 74 -5.88 -5.29 18.48
N MET A 75 -5.70 -5.63 17.19
CA MET A 75 -6.12 -4.81 16.05
C MET A 75 -7.21 -5.48 15.21
N ASP A 76 -8.04 -6.32 15.81
CA ASP A 76 -9.09 -7.09 15.15
C ASP A 76 -10.49 -6.45 15.18
N HIS A 77 -10.73 -5.51 16.09
CA HIS A 77 -12.05 -4.88 16.25
C HIS A 77 -12.15 -3.43 15.81
N GLY A 78 -11.05 -2.70 15.80
CA GLY A 78 -11.02 -1.29 15.42
C GLY A 78 -9.61 -0.69 15.51
N PRO A 79 -9.39 0.49 14.91
CA PRO A 79 -8.12 1.17 15.01
C PRO A 79 -7.96 1.71 16.45
N GLY A 80 -7.13 1.04 17.23
CA GLY A 80 -6.86 1.35 18.62
C GLY A 80 -5.37 1.38 18.94
N LYS A 81 -5.04 0.97 20.16
CA LYS A 81 -3.66 0.73 20.61
C LYS A 81 -3.28 -0.72 20.37
N PHE A 82 -2.03 -0.93 20.01
CA PHE A 82 -1.47 -2.27 20.03
C PHE A 82 -1.39 -2.80 21.47
N THR A 83 -1.88 -4.02 21.69
CA THR A 83 -1.84 -4.68 23.00
C THR A 83 -0.65 -5.63 23.13
N SER A 84 -0.05 -6.04 22.01
CA SER A 84 1.12 -6.91 21.95
C SER A 84 1.85 -6.71 20.62
N GLY A 85 3.06 -7.25 20.52
CA GLY A 85 3.87 -7.22 19.31
C GLY A 85 5.06 -6.26 19.40
N ILE A 86 5.86 -6.26 18.37
CA ILE A 86 6.99 -5.35 18.13
C ILE A 86 6.96 -4.94 16.67
N PHE A 87 7.18 -3.67 16.36
CA PHE A 87 7.21 -3.24 14.97
C PHE A 87 8.54 -3.60 14.31
N PHE A 88 8.50 -3.90 13.01
CA PHE A 88 9.72 -4.21 12.26
C PHE A 88 10.74 -3.05 12.33
N GLY A 89 10.28 -1.80 12.51
CA GLY A 89 11.15 -0.66 12.77
C GLY A 89 12.09 -0.90 13.94
N GLU A 90 11.56 -1.31 15.09
CA GLU A 90 12.38 -1.61 16.28
C GLU A 90 13.30 -2.82 16.06
N VAL A 91 12.82 -3.88 15.39
CA VAL A 91 13.63 -5.07 15.09
C VAL A 91 14.82 -4.70 14.21
N LEU A 92 14.59 -3.93 13.17
CA LEU A 92 15.64 -3.49 12.24
C LEU A 92 16.56 -2.44 12.85
N ARG A 93 16.04 -1.54 13.68
CA ARG A 93 16.84 -0.57 14.42
C ARG A 93 17.88 -1.27 15.32
N ARG A 94 17.47 -2.33 16.03
CA ARG A 94 18.39 -3.18 16.81
C ARG A 94 19.43 -3.88 15.94
N ALA A 95 19.11 -4.16 14.69
CA ALA A 95 20.06 -4.69 13.70
C ALA A 95 20.94 -3.63 13.04
N GLY A 96 20.87 -2.36 13.47
CA GLY A 96 21.71 -1.26 12.99
C GLY A 96 21.21 -0.52 11.77
N TYR A 97 19.93 -0.66 11.43
CA TYR A 97 19.27 0.13 10.39
C TYR A 97 18.83 1.49 10.92
N ARG A 98 18.83 2.49 10.05
CA ARG A 98 17.99 3.68 10.22
C ARG A 98 16.57 3.32 9.80
N THR A 99 15.60 3.59 10.64
CA THR A 99 14.21 3.18 10.46
C THR A 99 13.29 4.39 10.30
N LEU A 100 12.70 4.53 9.13
CA LEU A 100 11.98 5.70 8.67
C LEU A 100 10.56 5.29 8.29
N PHE A 101 9.55 6.01 8.78
CA PHE A 101 8.17 5.80 8.41
C PHE A 101 7.53 7.11 7.97
N VAL A 102 6.96 7.15 6.77
CA VAL A 102 6.22 8.29 6.25
C VAL A 102 4.82 7.85 5.82
N GLY A 103 3.81 8.62 6.21
CA GLY A 103 2.45 8.46 5.72
C GLY A 103 1.44 7.91 6.73
N LYS A 104 0.46 7.14 6.24
CA LYS A 104 -0.68 6.65 7.02
C LYS A 104 -0.29 5.50 7.95
N HIS A 105 -0.59 5.66 9.24
CA HIS A 105 -0.43 4.59 10.24
C HIS A 105 -1.73 3.85 10.55
N HIS A 106 -2.81 4.57 10.77
CA HIS A 106 -4.14 4.06 11.09
C HIS A 106 -4.23 3.34 12.45
N SER A 107 -3.58 3.90 13.46
CA SER A 107 -3.66 3.49 14.86
C SER A 107 -3.55 4.71 15.78
N THR A 108 -3.92 4.56 17.05
CA THR A 108 -3.76 5.62 18.06
C THR A 108 -2.35 5.67 18.65
N ASP A 109 -1.53 4.65 18.42
CA ASP A 109 -0.12 4.65 18.79
C ASP A 109 0.71 5.58 17.87
N ASN A 110 1.85 6.05 18.36
CA ASN A 110 2.80 6.78 17.54
C ASN A 110 3.93 5.84 17.10
N PRO A 111 4.17 5.63 15.80
CA PRO A 111 5.26 4.78 15.30
C PRO A 111 6.65 5.14 15.84
N TYR A 112 6.88 6.42 16.12
CA TYR A 112 8.11 6.89 16.76
C TYR A 112 8.35 6.21 18.12
N ASP A 113 7.32 6.07 18.94
CA ASP A 113 7.40 5.35 20.21
C ASP A 113 7.61 3.84 20.02
N TRP A 114 7.32 3.29 18.85
CA TRP A 114 7.42 1.86 18.52
C TRP A 114 8.66 1.50 17.72
N GLY A 115 9.69 2.37 17.75
CA GLY A 115 11.04 2.06 17.30
C GLY A 115 11.37 2.47 15.88
N PHE A 116 10.57 3.34 15.27
CA PHE A 116 11.05 4.10 14.13
C PHE A 116 11.86 5.30 14.61
N ASP A 117 13.04 5.52 14.01
CA ASP A 117 13.87 6.69 14.32
C ASP A 117 13.20 7.99 13.90
N HIS A 118 12.40 7.93 12.81
CA HIS A 118 11.57 9.05 12.35
C HIS A 118 10.20 8.57 11.89
N TYR A 119 9.19 9.34 12.24
CA TYR A 119 7.83 9.21 11.72
C TYR A 119 7.29 10.58 11.31
N ARG A 120 6.80 10.68 10.07
CA ARG A 120 6.09 11.86 9.56
C ARG A 120 4.81 11.43 8.88
N GLY A 121 3.65 11.74 9.44
CA GLY A 121 2.42 11.29 8.79
C GLY A 121 1.15 11.38 9.60
N MET A 122 0.11 10.76 9.03
CA MET A 122 -1.24 10.74 9.55
C MET A 122 -1.48 9.47 10.38
N ARG A 123 -1.89 9.65 11.62
CA ARG A 123 -2.26 8.53 12.51
C ARG A 123 -3.69 8.01 12.26
N ASP A 124 -4.53 8.80 11.61
CA ASP A 124 -5.92 8.46 11.25
C ASP A 124 -6.02 7.56 9.99
N GLY A 125 -7.27 7.17 9.67
CA GLY A 125 -7.57 6.28 8.54
C GLY A 125 -7.64 6.98 7.18
N ALA A 126 -8.14 8.22 7.11
CA ALA A 126 -8.21 8.99 5.86
C ALA A 126 -8.40 10.48 6.13
N ALA A 127 -7.90 11.31 5.24
CA ALA A 127 -8.04 12.75 5.29
C ALA A 127 -8.21 13.35 3.88
N ASN A 128 -8.57 14.63 3.81
CA ASN A 128 -8.58 15.39 2.57
C ASN A 128 -7.14 15.51 2.03
N TYR A 129 -6.93 15.21 0.75
CA TYR A 129 -5.59 15.20 0.13
C TYR A 129 -4.96 16.57 0.00
N PHE A 130 -5.77 17.63 -0.17
CA PHE A 130 -5.31 19.00 -0.33
C PHE A 130 -5.25 19.78 0.98
N ASN A 131 -6.14 19.44 1.94
CA ASN A 131 -6.15 20.07 3.25
C ASN A 131 -6.82 19.18 4.30
N PRO A 132 -6.05 18.44 5.12
CA PRO A 132 -6.58 17.63 6.21
C PRO A 132 -7.04 18.43 7.43
N GLY A 133 -6.72 19.73 7.49
CA GLY A 133 -6.94 20.62 8.64
C GLY A 133 -8.14 21.55 8.51
N LEU A 134 -7.94 22.78 8.95
CA LEU A 134 -8.95 23.84 8.89
C LEU A 134 -8.93 24.56 7.54
N GLN A 135 -10.05 25.12 7.14
CA GLN A 135 -10.16 25.95 5.94
C GLN A 135 -9.16 27.11 5.97
N ARG A 136 -8.38 27.24 4.91
CA ARG A 136 -7.48 28.38 4.70
C ARG A 136 -8.24 29.55 4.10
N SER A 137 -7.69 30.76 4.23
CA SER A 137 -8.30 31.95 3.63
C SER A 137 -8.31 31.83 2.10
N GLY A 138 -9.46 32.09 1.50
CA GLY A 138 -9.64 32.11 0.04
C GLY A 138 -9.83 30.73 -0.61
N GLU A 139 -9.83 29.63 0.14
CA GLU A 139 -10.15 28.30 -0.39
C GLU A 139 -11.58 27.87 -0.06
N PRO A 140 -12.18 26.94 -0.86
CA PRO A 140 -13.39 26.27 -0.46
C PRO A 140 -13.18 25.49 0.84
N ARG A 141 -14.26 25.27 1.61
CA ARG A 141 -14.17 24.44 2.83
C ARG A 141 -13.79 23.00 2.47
N PRO A 142 -12.68 22.46 3.00
CA PRO A 142 -12.29 21.09 2.72
C PRO A 142 -13.35 20.07 3.16
N ALA A 143 -13.74 19.17 2.26
CA ALA A 143 -14.66 18.09 2.61
C ALA A 143 -13.96 17.09 3.53
N GLN A 144 -14.54 16.82 4.72
CA GLN A 144 -13.92 15.95 5.73
C GLN A 144 -14.98 15.22 6.56
N LYS A 145 -14.78 13.91 6.81
CA LYS A 145 -15.61 13.12 7.74
C LYS A 145 -15.51 13.61 9.20
N ARG A 146 -14.37 14.17 9.58
CA ARG A 146 -14.06 14.62 10.96
C ARG A 146 -13.28 15.93 10.85
N TYR A 147 -14.00 17.01 10.55
CA TYR A 147 -13.42 18.34 10.28
C TYR A 147 -12.53 18.82 11.44
N GLY A 148 -11.28 19.14 11.12
CA GLY A 148 -10.30 19.66 12.08
C GLY A 148 -9.87 18.66 13.18
N LYS A 149 -10.17 17.36 13.03
CA LYS A 149 -9.88 16.34 14.06
C LYS A 149 -8.87 15.28 13.60
N ARG A 150 -8.25 15.47 12.43
CA ARG A 150 -7.23 14.52 11.96
C ARG A 150 -5.94 14.75 12.71
N VAL A 151 -5.32 13.64 13.14
CA VAL A 151 -4.11 13.63 13.95
C VAL A 151 -2.92 13.31 13.06
N PHE A 152 -1.97 14.21 13.04
CA PHE A 152 -0.66 14.01 12.42
C PHE A 152 0.41 13.92 13.52
N ALA A 153 1.53 13.30 13.20
CA ALA A 153 2.70 13.32 14.05
C ALA A 153 3.97 13.52 13.21
N PHE A 154 4.91 14.25 13.78
CA PHE A 154 6.25 14.49 13.30
C PHE A 154 7.18 14.09 14.44
N ASP A 155 7.70 12.87 14.36
CA ASP A 155 8.41 12.19 15.43
C ASP A 155 7.54 12.15 16.71
N ASP A 156 7.95 12.75 17.81
CA ASP A 156 7.23 12.85 19.08
C ASP A 156 6.16 13.96 19.11
N THR A 157 6.18 14.85 18.12
CA THR A 157 5.30 16.03 18.08
C THR A 157 3.95 15.69 17.44
N ILE A 158 2.88 15.79 18.21
CA ILE A 158 1.50 15.59 17.73
C ILE A 158 0.90 16.91 17.28
N VAL A 159 0.33 16.93 16.08
CA VAL A 159 -0.32 18.11 15.48
C VAL A 159 -1.79 17.80 15.18
N GLN A 160 -2.68 18.58 15.79
CA GLN A 160 -4.13 18.46 15.58
C GLN A 160 -4.84 19.81 15.85
N PRO A 161 -5.49 20.40 14.83
CA PRO A 161 -5.51 19.99 13.43
C PRO A 161 -4.18 20.26 12.73
N TYR A 162 -3.86 19.46 11.72
CA TYR A 162 -2.76 19.74 10.80
C TYR A 162 -3.32 20.48 9.58
N THR A 163 -3.01 21.77 9.49
CA THR A 163 -3.40 22.64 8.37
C THR A 163 -2.13 23.02 7.60
N PRO A 164 -1.79 22.29 6.54
CA PRO A 164 -0.56 22.54 5.76
C PRO A 164 -0.67 23.78 4.87
N PRO A 165 0.44 24.22 4.24
CA PRO A 165 0.44 25.23 3.19
C PRO A 165 -0.47 24.90 1.99
N SER A 166 -0.73 25.87 1.12
CA SER A 166 -1.72 25.75 0.03
C SER A 166 -1.27 24.85 -1.12
N ASP A 167 0.00 24.59 -1.25
CA ASP A 167 0.63 23.69 -2.22
C ASP A 167 0.66 22.22 -1.77
N TYR A 168 0.13 21.93 -0.57
CA TYR A 168 0.07 20.58 -0.05
C TYR A 168 -0.87 19.67 -0.88
N TYR A 169 -0.32 18.56 -1.33
CA TYR A 169 -1.05 17.36 -1.78
C TYR A 169 -0.42 16.13 -1.11
N SER A 170 -1.19 15.36 -0.38
CA SER A 170 -0.62 14.35 0.55
C SER A 170 0.35 13.38 -0.14
N THR A 171 0.04 12.92 -1.35
CA THR A 171 0.89 11.98 -2.09
C THR A 171 2.26 12.59 -2.39
N ASP A 172 2.29 13.84 -2.87
CA ASP A 172 3.53 14.56 -3.19
C ASP A 172 4.31 14.89 -1.92
N THR A 173 3.64 15.50 -0.94
CA THR A 173 4.28 15.97 0.30
C THR A 173 4.85 14.81 1.12
N TRP A 174 4.15 13.68 1.18
CA TRP A 174 4.68 12.51 1.90
C TRP A 174 5.91 11.92 1.20
N THR A 175 5.95 12.00 -0.13
CA THR A 175 7.16 11.65 -0.89
C THR A 175 8.30 12.61 -0.60
N ASP A 176 8.03 13.92 -0.54
CA ASP A 176 9.03 14.94 -0.18
C ASP A 176 9.63 14.66 1.21
N TRP A 177 8.79 14.37 2.21
CA TRP A 177 9.26 13.98 3.55
C TRP A 177 10.13 12.72 3.54
N ALA A 178 9.77 11.73 2.71
CA ALA A 178 10.58 10.52 2.57
C ALA A 178 11.94 10.80 1.91
N LEU A 179 11.96 11.64 0.89
CA LEU A 179 13.20 12.07 0.22
C LEU A 179 14.12 12.88 1.14
N GLU A 180 13.56 13.78 1.95
CA GLU A 180 14.30 14.52 2.98
C GLU A 180 14.94 13.57 3.99
N LEU A 181 14.16 12.63 4.57
CA LEU A 181 14.67 11.66 5.54
C LEU A 181 15.76 10.76 4.94
N LEU A 182 15.69 10.39 3.66
CA LEU A 182 16.76 9.66 2.98
C LEU A 182 18.03 10.47 2.88
N GLU A 183 17.92 11.78 2.53
CA GLU A 183 19.09 12.66 2.41
C GLU A 183 19.75 12.95 3.77
N ASP A 184 18.96 13.27 4.80
CA ASP A 184 19.45 13.61 6.15
C ASP A 184 20.34 12.50 6.75
N GLY A 185 20.07 11.26 6.39
CA GLY A 185 20.83 10.12 6.91
C GLY A 185 21.93 9.59 6.02
N ARG A 186 22.13 10.16 4.86
CA ARG A 186 23.08 9.65 3.87
C ARG A 186 24.52 9.53 4.40
N ALA A 187 24.95 10.49 5.21
CA ALA A 187 26.29 10.53 5.76
C ALA A 187 26.56 9.47 6.83
N SER A 188 25.54 8.81 7.40
CA SER A 188 25.73 7.82 8.47
C SER A 188 26.36 6.53 7.98
N GLY A 189 26.24 6.20 6.70
CA GLY A 189 26.67 4.91 6.12
C GLY A 189 25.87 3.69 6.61
N GLN A 190 24.85 3.90 7.43
CA GLN A 190 23.95 2.84 7.88
C GLN A 190 22.96 2.44 6.78
N PRO A 191 22.58 1.16 6.70
CA PRO A 191 21.47 0.77 5.85
C PRO A 191 20.16 1.42 6.35
N PHE A 192 19.27 1.77 5.46
CA PHE A 192 17.95 2.29 5.83
C PHE A 192 16.85 1.25 5.63
N CYS A 193 15.80 1.36 6.45
CA CYS A 193 14.49 0.78 6.20
C CYS A 193 13.49 1.94 6.14
N LEU A 194 13.00 2.26 4.95
CA LEU A 194 12.00 3.28 4.71
C LEU A 194 10.65 2.62 4.41
N TYR A 195 9.65 2.93 5.22
CA TYR A 195 8.25 2.54 4.98
C TYR A 195 7.48 3.78 4.54
N VAL A 196 7.02 3.78 3.28
CA VAL A 196 6.16 4.82 2.71
C VAL A 196 4.76 4.25 2.55
N SER A 197 3.86 4.74 3.36
CA SER A 197 2.48 4.27 3.46
C SER A 197 1.53 5.33 2.92
N TYR A 198 1.28 5.29 1.60
CA TYR A 198 0.38 6.25 0.95
C TYR A 198 -1.06 6.10 1.44
N GLN A 199 -1.83 7.19 1.38
CA GLN A 199 -3.28 7.15 1.48
C GLN A 199 -3.92 6.82 0.12
N ALA A 200 -3.24 7.13 -1.00
CA ALA A 200 -3.75 6.87 -2.35
C ALA A 200 -3.86 5.34 -2.62
N PRO A 201 -4.92 4.94 -3.35
CA PRO A 201 -6.05 5.72 -3.87
C PRO A 201 -7.32 5.72 -2.99
N HIS A 202 -7.21 5.52 -1.67
CA HIS A 202 -8.36 5.58 -0.73
C HIS A 202 -9.13 6.90 -0.86
N ASP A 203 -10.46 6.87 -0.68
CA ASP A 203 -11.29 8.08 -0.65
C ASP A 203 -10.84 9.11 0.42
N PRO A 204 -11.05 10.41 0.19
CA PRO A 204 -11.80 11.05 -0.90
C PRO A 204 -11.10 10.94 -2.25
N LEU A 205 -11.87 10.74 -3.31
CA LEU A 205 -11.35 10.82 -4.68
C LEU A 205 -10.95 12.27 -4.98
N GLN A 206 -9.65 12.55 -4.89
CA GLN A 206 -9.06 13.88 -5.06
C GLN A 206 -7.72 13.78 -5.76
N ALA A 207 -7.54 14.50 -6.86
CA ALA A 207 -6.31 14.53 -7.64
C ALA A 207 -6.18 15.87 -8.36
N HIS A 208 -4.98 16.20 -8.83
CA HIS A 208 -4.76 17.37 -9.66
C HIS A 208 -5.46 17.24 -11.01
N GLU A 209 -6.07 18.30 -11.51
CA GLU A 209 -6.81 18.28 -12.77
C GLU A 209 -5.95 17.86 -13.97
N HIS A 210 -4.67 18.19 -13.98
CA HIS A 210 -3.78 17.76 -15.06
C HIS A 210 -3.57 16.25 -15.11
N ASP A 211 -3.59 15.56 -13.96
CA ASP A 211 -3.53 14.09 -13.91
C ASP A 211 -4.89 13.47 -14.30
N ILE A 212 -6.00 14.07 -13.84
CA ILE A 212 -7.34 13.61 -14.20
C ILE A 212 -7.57 13.70 -15.71
N ALA A 213 -7.10 14.77 -16.34
CA ALA A 213 -7.27 15.01 -17.77
C ALA A 213 -6.61 13.93 -18.66
N LYS A 214 -5.57 13.23 -18.17
CA LYS A 214 -4.93 12.11 -18.87
C LYS A 214 -5.89 10.96 -19.12
N TYR A 215 -6.95 10.84 -18.32
CA TYR A 215 -7.91 9.73 -18.35
C TYR A 215 -9.24 10.09 -19.07
N ALA A 216 -9.31 11.25 -19.69
CA ALA A 216 -10.49 11.62 -20.50
C ALA A 216 -10.70 10.61 -21.64
N GLY A 217 -11.96 10.16 -21.83
CA GLY A 217 -12.33 9.23 -22.90
C GLY A 217 -12.01 7.74 -22.63
N ARG A 218 -11.47 7.40 -21.45
CA ARG A 218 -11.08 5.98 -21.15
C ARG A 218 -12.21 5.15 -20.57
N TYR A 219 -13.11 5.74 -19.80
CA TYR A 219 -14.07 4.98 -18.96
C TYR A 219 -15.52 5.04 -19.43
N GLU A 220 -15.80 5.74 -20.49
CA GLU A 220 -17.13 5.86 -21.13
C GLU A 220 -17.62 4.53 -21.71
N VAL A 221 -16.70 3.57 -21.93
CA VAL A 221 -17.01 2.21 -22.38
C VAL A 221 -17.64 1.33 -21.28
N GLY A 222 -17.62 1.79 -20.03
CA GLY A 222 -18.29 1.16 -18.91
C GLY A 222 -17.54 -0.01 -18.27
N TYR A 223 -18.15 -0.54 -17.21
CA TYR A 223 -17.57 -1.51 -16.28
C TYR A 223 -17.10 -2.80 -16.96
N GLU A 224 -18.00 -3.42 -17.75
CA GLU A 224 -17.74 -4.73 -18.35
C GLU A 224 -16.60 -4.69 -19.35
N ALA A 225 -16.54 -3.64 -20.17
CA ALA A 225 -15.48 -3.49 -21.18
C ALA A 225 -14.10 -3.37 -20.52
N ILE A 226 -14.00 -2.56 -19.46
CA ILE A 226 -12.75 -2.39 -18.69
C ILE A 226 -12.38 -3.70 -17.99
N ALA A 227 -13.32 -4.33 -17.26
CA ALA A 227 -13.04 -5.59 -16.55
C ALA A 227 -12.64 -6.72 -17.51
N ALA A 228 -13.28 -6.85 -18.65
CA ALA A 228 -12.93 -7.84 -19.66
C ALA A 228 -11.55 -7.59 -20.27
N ALA A 229 -11.20 -6.32 -20.52
CA ALA A 229 -9.89 -5.95 -21.03
C ALA A 229 -8.78 -6.24 -20.00
N ARG A 230 -8.98 -5.92 -18.71
CA ARG A 230 -8.06 -6.25 -17.62
C ARG A 230 -7.86 -7.76 -17.49
N TYR A 231 -8.94 -8.52 -17.44
CA TYR A 231 -8.91 -9.99 -17.35
C TYR A 231 -8.14 -10.63 -18.52
N ARG A 232 -8.37 -10.19 -19.75
CA ARG A 232 -7.63 -10.67 -20.92
C ARG A 232 -6.13 -10.39 -20.79
N ARG A 233 -5.74 -9.17 -20.43
CA ARG A 233 -4.32 -8.82 -20.21
C ARG A 233 -3.67 -9.65 -19.12
N GLN A 234 -4.38 -9.93 -18.03
CA GLN A 234 -3.89 -10.81 -16.95
C GLN A 234 -3.59 -12.22 -17.46
N GLN A 235 -4.45 -12.76 -18.33
CA GLN A 235 -4.20 -14.07 -18.95
C GLN A 235 -3.01 -14.03 -19.94
N GLU A 236 -2.93 -12.98 -20.77
CA GLU A 236 -1.82 -12.77 -21.72
C GLU A 236 -0.47 -12.62 -21.02
N MET A 237 -0.45 -12.00 -19.84
CA MET A 237 0.74 -11.84 -19.00
C MET A 237 1.11 -13.11 -18.22
N GLY A 238 0.24 -14.11 -18.16
CA GLY A 238 0.44 -15.32 -17.35
C GLY A 238 0.20 -15.13 -15.84
N LEU A 239 -0.46 -14.05 -15.44
CA LEU A 239 -0.86 -13.82 -14.04
C LEU A 239 -1.98 -14.78 -13.60
N LEU A 240 -2.79 -15.23 -14.54
CA LEU A 240 -3.94 -16.09 -14.29
C LEU A 240 -3.89 -17.33 -15.15
N ASP A 241 -4.24 -18.47 -14.54
CA ASP A 241 -4.49 -19.68 -15.30
C ASP A 241 -5.80 -19.54 -16.11
N GLN A 242 -5.72 -19.79 -17.43
CA GLN A 242 -6.85 -19.68 -18.34
C GLN A 242 -8.03 -20.62 -18.01
N ARG A 243 -7.79 -21.64 -17.18
CA ARG A 243 -8.84 -22.56 -16.71
C ARG A 243 -9.80 -21.93 -15.71
N TYR A 244 -9.42 -20.85 -15.06
CA TYR A 244 -10.25 -20.18 -14.06
C TYR A 244 -10.98 -18.99 -14.67
N PRO A 245 -12.33 -19.03 -14.73
CA PRO A 245 -13.10 -17.90 -15.23
C PRO A 245 -13.04 -16.72 -14.26
N ARG A 246 -13.21 -15.51 -14.78
CA ARG A 246 -13.46 -14.34 -13.94
C ARG A 246 -14.68 -14.56 -13.06
N SER A 247 -14.64 -14.10 -11.83
CA SER A 247 -15.79 -14.11 -10.93
C SER A 247 -16.99 -13.38 -11.53
N GLN A 248 -18.21 -13.83 -11.21
CA GLN A 248 -19.42 -13.15 -11.64
C GLN A 248 -19.40 -11.69 -11.14
N PRO A 249 -19.67 -10.72 -12.04
CA PRO A 249 -19.66 -9.32 -11.67
C PRO A 249 -20.76 -9.01 -10.65
N THR A 250 -20.47 -8.09 -9.74
CA THR A 250 -21.45 -7.56 -8.77
C THR A 250 -21.80 -6.10 -9.05
N HIS A 251 -21.22 -5.51 -10.09
CA HIS A 251 -21.59 -4.17 -10.57
C HIS A 251 -22.93 -4.19 -11.31
N ARG A 252 -23.57 -3.03 -11.36
CA ARG A 252 -24.77 -2.84 -12.18
C ARG A 252 -24.42 -2.92 -13.67
N PRO A 253 -25.35 -3.34 -14.55
CA PRO A 253 -25.18 -3.18 -16.00
C PRO A 253 -24.96 -1.69 -16.33
N TRP A 254 -23.97 -1.39 -17.19
CA TRP A 254 -23.66 -0.01 -17.58
C TRP A 254 -24.84 0.69 -18.26
N ASP A 255 -25.52 -0.04 -19.16
CA ASP A 255 -26.67 0.46 -19.90
C ASP A 255 -27.95 0.68 -19.06
N ALA A 256 -27.95 0.19 -17.81
CA ALA A 256 -29.01 0.45 -16.84
C ALA A 256 -28.87 1.79 -16.12
N LEU A 257 -27.72 2.46 -16.28
CA LEU A 257 -27.46 3.77 -15.71
C LEU A 257 -27.99 4.88 -16.61
N SER A 258 -28.51 5.95 -15.99
CA SER A 258 -28.80 7.19 -16.73
C SER A 258 -27.52 7.84 -17.25
N THR A 259 -27.62 8.71 -18.24
CA THR A 259 -26.47 9.47 -18.76
C THR A 259 -25.75 10.26 -17.66
N GLU A 260 -26.48 10.81 -16.70
CA GLU A 260 -25.92 11.54 -15.57
C GLU A 260 -25.15 10.60 -14.61
N GLU A 261 -25.72 9.42 -14.30
CA GLU A 261 -25.05 8.40 -13.52
C GLU A 261 -23.79 7.89 -14.20
N GLN A 262 -23.84 7.65 -15.53
CA GLN A 262 -22.66 7.24 -16.30
C GLN A 262 -21.56 8.31 -16.22
N ALA A 263 -21.90 9.59 -16.41
CA ALA A 263 -20.95 10.70 -16.30
C ALA A 263 -20.31 10.79 -14.90
N ASP A 264 -21.11 10.62 -13.83
CA ASP A 264 -20.61 10.57 -12.45
C ASP A 264 -19.63 9.39 -12.24
N GLN A 265 -19.98 8.20 -12.76
CA GLN A 265 -19.12 7.02 -12.65
C GLN A 265 -17.83 7.14 -13.47
N VAL A 266 -17.90 7.72 -14.67
CA VAL A 266 -16.72 8.04 -15.49
C VAL A 266 -15.78 8.96 -14.71
N ARG A 267 -16.30 10.05 -14.15
CA ARG A 267 -15.48 11.01 -13.39
C ARG A 267 -14.85 10.37 -12.16
N ARG A 268 -15.54 9.49 -11.43
CA ARG A 268 -14.98 8.75 -10.29
C ARG A 268 -13.77 7.94 -10.70
N MET A 269 -13.89 7.18 -11.79
CA MET A 269 -12.79 6.33 -12.23
C MET A 269 -11.61 7.12 -12.81
N GLN A 270 -11.88 8.24 -13.50
CA GLN A 270 -10.83 9.17 -13.95
C GLN A 270 -10.01 9.71 -12.78
N VAL A 271 -10.67 10.14 -11.69
CA VAL A 271 -9.97 10.65 -10.50
C VAL A 271 -9.23 9.54 -9.78
N TYR A 272 -9.83 8.35 -9.63
CA TYR A 272 -9.17 7.20 -9.02
C TYR A 272 -7.91 6.79 -9.79
N ALA A 273 -7.99 6.72 -11.11
CA ALA A 273 -6.84 6.43 -11.96
C ALA A 273 -5.74 7.51 -11.85
N ALA A 274 -6.14 8.77 -11.80
CA ALA A 274 -5.21 9.89 -11.60
C ALA A 274 -4.48 9.83 -10.24
N MET A 275 -5.15 9.37 -9.19
CA MET A 275 -4.53 9.18 -7.88
C MET A 275 -3.47 8.06 -7.90
N ILE A 276 -3.72 6.98 -8.65
CA ILE A 276 -2.76 5.87 -8.82
C ILE A 276 -1.58 6.33 -9.68
N ASP A 277 -1.82 7.04 -10.79
CA ASP A 277 -0.78 7.62 -11.66
C ASP A 277 0.10 8.60 -10.87
N SER A 278 -0.49 9.51 -10.10
CA SER A 278 0.26 10.42 -9.22
C SER A 278 1.11 9.66 -8.19
N MET A 279 0.58 8.59 -7.60
CA MET A 279 1.35 7.74 -6.68
C MET A 279 2.52 7.06 -7.41
N ASP A 280 2.32 6.54 -8.62
CA ASP A 280 3.39 5.94 -9.41
C ASP A 280 4.49 6.94 -9.78
N GLN A 281 4.13 8.18 -10.16
CA GLN A 281 5.10 9.25 -10.40
C GLN A 281 5.95 9.52 -9.15
N ASN A 282 5.33 9.55 -7.98
CA ASN A 282 6.01 9.74 -6.70
C ASN A 282 6.90 8.55 -6.30
N ILE A 283 6.46 7.31 -6.59
CA ILE A 283 7.31 6.12 -6.47
C ILE A 283 8.54 6.24 -7.38
N GLY A 284 8.36 6.75 -8.60
CA GLY A 284 9.46 7.05 -9.52
C GLY A 284 10.51 8.00 -8.92
N ARG A 285 10.07 9.03 -8.17
CA ARG A 285 10.96 9.98 -7.48
C ARG A 285 11.78 9.29 -6.38
N LEU A 286 11.16 8.38 -5.61
CA LEU A 286 11.86 7.58 -4.58
C LEU A 286 12.91 6.67 -5.20
N ILE A 287 12.56 5.95 -6.28
CA ILE A 287 13.48 5.07 -6.99
C ILE A 287 14.65 5.87 -7.56
N ALA A 288 14.39 6.99 -8.23
CA ALA A 288 15.42 7.86 -8.79
C ALA A 288 16.38 8.40 -7.71
N LYS A 289 15.87 8.72 -6.52
CA LYS A 289 16.69 9.12 -5.38
C LYS A 289 17.63 8.00 -4.92
N ILE A 290 17.13 6.78 -4.75
CA ILE A 290 17.94 5.62 -4.33
C ILE A 290 18.97 5.28 -5.41
N GLU A 291 18.60 5.39 -6.69
CA GLU A 291 19.50 5.21 -7.82
C GLU A 291 20.62 6.26 -7.83
N ALA A 292 20.30 7.53 -7.63
CA ALA A 292 21.26 8.63 -7.50
C ALA A 292 22.18 8.50 -6.27
N MET A 293 21.74 7.78 -5.24
CA MET A 293 22.60 7.41 -4.11
C MET A 293 23.56 6.25 -4.43
N GLY A 294 23.40 5.58 -5.56
CA GLY A 294 24.17 4.37 -5.93
C GLY A 294 23.78 3.13 -5.15
N GLU A 295 22.57 3.10 -4.57
CA GLU A 295 22.15 2.06 -3.63
C GLU A 295 21.04 1.14 -4.22
N LEU A 296 20.55 1.39 -5.44
CA LEU A 296 19.41 0.65 -6.01
C LEU A 296 19.66 -0.86 -6.10
N ASP A 297 20.86 -1.27 -6.52
CA ASP A 297 21.21 -2.69 -6.65
C ASP A 297 21.16 -3.43 -5.31
N ASN A 298 21.51 -2.74 -4.21
CA ASN A 298 21.49 -3.30 -2.85
C ASN A 298 20.28 -2.80 -2.03
N THR A 299 19.16 -2.53 -2.68
CA THR A 299 17.91 -2.15 -2.03
C THR A 299 16.81 -3.15 -2.40
N LEU A 300 16.22 -3.79 -1.38
CA LEU A 300 14.96 -4.51 -1.53
C LEU A 300 13.81 -3.50 -1.55
N ILE A 301 13.09 -3.44 -2.66
CA ILE A 301 11.86 -2.65 -2.79
C ILE A 301 10.67 -3.61 -2.79
N LEU A 302 9.74 -3.42 -1.86
CA LEU A 302 8.47 -4.14 -1.78
C LEU A 302 7.33 -3.15 -2.04
N PHE A 303 6.43 -3.50 -2.95
CA PHE A 303 5.18 -2.76 -3.18
C PHE A 303 4.00 -3.68 -2.94
N ALA A 304 2.97 -3.19 -2.22
CA ALA A 304 1.71 -3.89 -1.97
C ALA A 304 0.56 -2.91 -1.75
N ALA A 305 -0.68 -3.42 -1.69
CA ALA A 305 -1.84 -2.70 -1.15
C ALA A 305 -2.35 -3.37 0.12
N ASP A 306 -2.92 -2.58 1.03
CA ASP A 306 -3.32 -3.07 2.36
C ASP A 306 -4.65 -3.87 2.35
N ASN A 307 -5.46 -3.70 1.35
CA ASN A 307 -6.66 -4.48 1.02
C ASN A 307 -7.07 -4.19 -0.42
N GLY A 308 -7.99 -4.97 -0.95
CA GLY A 308 -8.58 -4.69 -2.24
C GLY A 308 -9.36 -3.37 -2.28
N ALA A 309 -9.72 -2.90 -3.47
CA ALA A 309 -10.46 -1.66 -3.70
C ALA A 309 -11.74 -1.59 -2.86
N SER A 310 -12.16 -0.39 -2.51
CA SER A 310 -13.23 -0.14 -1.55
C SER A 310 -14.58 0.14 -2.23
N ALA A 311 -15.62 -0.56 -1.75
CA ALA A 311 -17.01 -0.30 -2.13
C ALA A 311 -17.74 0.65 -1.17
N GLU A 312 -17.03 1.29 -0.25
CA GLU A 312 -17.60 2.26 0.70
C GLU A 312 -18.22 3.43 -0.06
N VAL A 313 -19.30 3.99 0.49
CA VAL A 313 -20.00 5.15 -0.08
C VAL A 313 -19.94 6.30 0.89
N VAL A 314 -19.23 7.36 0.49
CA VAL A 314 -19.16 8.60 1.26
C VAL A 314 -19.39 9.77 0.31
N ARG A 315 -20.30 10.66 0.69
CA ARG A 315 -20.65 11.86 -0.08
C ARG A 315 -20.72 13.05 0.85
N ILE A 316 -19.69 13.91 0.83
CA ILE A 316 -19.62 15.13 1.63
C ILE A 316 -19.21 16.28 0.71
N GLY A 317 -19.89 17.43 0.85
CA GLY A 317 -19.64 18.61 0.03
C GLY A 317 -20.24 18.53 -1.37
N ASP A 318 -20.29 19.65 -2.06
CA ASP A 318 -21.01 19.83 -3.32
C ASP A 318 -20.10 20.20 -4.50
N GLY A 319 -18.80 20.31 -4.28
CA GLY A 319 -17.82 20.54 -5.34
C GLY A 319 -17.72 19.40 -6.36
N PRO A 320 -16.99 19.58 -7.45
CA PRO A 320 -16.77 18.51 -8.43
C PRO A 320 -15.94 17.37 -7.82
N ILE A 321 -16.16 16.14 -8.28
CA ILE A 321 -15.35 14.99 -7.89
C ILE A 321 -13.90 15.24 -8.36
N GLY A 322 -12.96 15.14 -7.44
CA GLY A 322 -11.56 15.50 -7.65
C GLY A 322 -11.11 16.72 -6.85
N ALA A 323 -12.03 17.59 -6.45
CA ALA A 323 -11.73 18.85 -5.78
C ALA A 323 -11.67 18.74 -4.25
N ILE A 324 -11.04 19.75 -3.61
CA ILE A 324 -10.85 19.85 -2.15
C ILE A 324 -12.14 19.83 -1.36
N ASP A 325 -13.22 20.40 -1.90
CA ASP A 325 -14.54 20.57 -1.28
C ASP A 325 -15.50 19.41 -1.58
N ARG A 326 -14.97 18.30 -2.14
CA ARG A 326 -15.75 17.09 -2.39
C ARG A 326 -15.09 15.86 -1.78
N TRP A 327 -15.83 15.11 -0.95
CA TRP A 327 -15.52 13.74 -0.60
C TRP A 327 -16.43 12.81 -1.36
N ALA A 328 -15.90 12.14 -2.34
CA ALA A 328 -16.54 11.08 -3.08
C ALA A 328 -15.72 9.79 -2.93
N SER A 329 -16.38 8.64 -3.05
CA SER A 329 -15.74 7.31 -3.00
C SER A 329 -15.82 6.64 -4.37
N LEU A 330 -15.02 5.60 -4.59
CA LEU A 330 -15.02 4.78 -5.81
C LEU A 330 -16.34 4.03 -5.98
N GLU A 331 -16.94 3.62 -4.87
CA GLU A 331 -18.19 2.87 -4.78
C GLU A 331 -18.08 1.45 -5.33
N ARG A 332 -19.18 0.69 -5.20
CA ARG A 332 -19.22 -0.76 -5.42
C ARG A 332 -18.88 -1.18 -6.85
N ASP A 333 -19.42 -0.45 -7.84
CA ASP A 333 -19.36 -0.87 -9.22
C ASP A 333 -17.94 -0.86 -9.76
N TRP A 334 -17.20 0.23 -9.56
CA TRP A 334 -15.78 0.31 -9.90
C TRP A 334 -14.87 -0.49 -8.98
N ALA A 335 -15.21 -0.62 -7.69
CA ALA A 335 -14.44 -1.49 -6.80
C ALA A 335 -14.47 -2.96 -7.27
N ASN A 336 -15.58 -3.42 -7.85
CA ASN A 336 -15.65 -4.75 -8.44
C ASN A 336 -14.73 -4.89 -9.65
N VAL A 337 -14.66 -3.86 -10.51
CA VAL A 337 -13.76 -3.82 -11.68
C VAL A 337 -12.29 -3.80 -11.24
N ALA A 338 -11.96 -2.95 -10.27
CA ALA A 338 -10.62 -2.79 -9.70
C ALA A 338 -10.04 -4.10 -9.15
N ASN A 339 -10.89 -4.97 -8.61
CA ASN A 339 -10.49 -6.27 -8.06
C ASN A 339 -10.55 -7.43 -9.08
N THR A 340 -10.69 -7.16 -10.36
CA THR A 340 -10.66 -8.20 -11.40
C THR A 340 -9.42 -9.08 -11.26
N PRO A 341 -9.52 -10.42 -11.27
CA PRO A 341 -10.69 -11.26 -11.63
C PRO A 341 -11.53 -11.68 -10.42
N PHE A 342 -11.20 -11.20 -9.25
CA PHE A 342 -11.66 -11.73 -7.97
C PHE A 342 -13.07 -11.25 -7.59
N ARG A 343 -13.67 -12.04 -6.69
CA ARG A 343 -14.99 -11.75 -6.16
C ARG A 343 -14.91 -10.73 -5.03
N LEU A 344 -15.84 -9.77 -5.03
CA LEU A 344 -16.03 -8.75 -4.00
C LEU A 344 -14.82 -7.79 -3.84
N PHE A 345 -14.64 -7.22 -2.66
CA PHE A 345 -13.80 -6.07 -2.40
C PHE A 345 -13.51 -5.94 -0.90
N LYS A 346 -12.79 -4.91 -0.49
CA LYS A 346 -12.52 -4.53 0.91
C LYS A 346 -13.69 -4.88 1.86
N ASN A 347 -13.39 -5.24 3.08
CA ASN A 347 -14.30 -5.71 4.12
C ASN A 347 -14.84 -7.14 3.91
N ASN A 348 -14.39 -7.86 2.91
CA ASN A 348 -14.81 -9.24 2.63
C ASN A 348 -13.59 -10.17 2.62
N SER A 349 -13.68 -11.31 3.32
CA SER A 349 -12.65 -12.35 3.31
C SER A 349 -12.72 -13.23 2.04
N TYR A 350 -13.05 -12.62 0.88
CA TYR A 350 -12.91 -13.16 -0.46
C TYR A 350 -11.68 -12.56 -1.13
N GLU A 351 -11.17 -13.21 -2.16
CA GLU A 351 -9.95 -12.79 -2.85
C GLU A 351 -9.94 -11.31 -3.25
N GLY A 352 -11.08 -10.75 -3.71
CA GLY A 352 -11.18 -9.33 -4.03
C GLY A 352 -11.00 -8.38 -2.83
N GLY A 353 -11.08 -8.90 -1.60
CA GLY A 353 -10.79 -8.14 -0.39
C GLY A 353 -9.40 -8.41 0.18
N ILE A 354 -8.91 -9.64 0.08
CA ILE A 354 -7.69 -10.09 0.77
C ILE A 354 -6.47 -10.27 -0.15
N CYS A 355 -6.64 -10.47 -1.45
CA CYS A 355 -5.55 -10.64 -2.41
C CYS A 355 -5.28 -9.33 -3.15
N THR A 356 -4.04 -8.85 -3.06
CA THR A 356 -3.62 -7.56 -3.62
C THR A 356 -2.34 -7.73 -4.43
N PRO A 357 -2.02 -6.78 -5.35
CA PRO A 357 -0.78 -6.85 -6.10
C PRO A 357 0.42 -6.78 -5.16
N PHE A 358 1.47 -7.52 -5.52
CA PHE A 358 2.74 -7.52 -4.80
C PHE A 358 3.91 -7.56 -5.76
N ILE A 359 4.82 -6.62 -5.61
CA ILE A 359 6.07 -6.55 -6.37
C ILE A 359 7.24 -6.59 -5.40
N ALA A 360 8.21 -7.45 -5.66
CA ALA A 360 9.52 -7.42 -5.02
C ALA A 360 10.59 -7.14 -6.08
N HIS A 361 11.42 -6.13 -5.83
CA HIS A 361 12.54 -5.75 -6.69
C HIS A 361 13.82 -5.67 -5.87
N TRP A 362 14.83 -6.45 -6.24
CA TRP A 362 16.13 -6.46 -5.59
C TRP A 362 17.19 -6.98 -6.57
N PRO A 363 17.82 -6.12 -7.36
CA PRO A 363 18.71 -6.54 -8.44
C PRO A 363 19.88 -7.43 -8.00
N ALA A 364 20.45 -7.22 -6.82
CA ALA A 364 21.53 -8.05 -6.31
C ALA A 364 21.12 -9.51 -6.02
N VAL A 365 19.81 -9.79 -5.87
CA VAL A 365 19.31 -11.11 -5.43
C VAL A 365 18.36 -11.74 -6.45
N ILE A 366 17.36 -10.99 -6.93
CA ILE A 366 16.36 -11.47 -7.87
C ILE A 366 17.00 -11.50 -9.27
N ARG A 367 17.17 -12.71 -9.79
CA ARG A 367 17.76 -12.94 -11.12
C ARG A 367 16.66 -13.20 -12.16
N GLY A 368 16.88 -12.74 -13.39
CA GLY A 368 15.97 -13.02 -14.50
C GLY A 368 14.65 -12.25 -14.45
N GLY A 369 14.67 -10.96 -14.09
CA GLY A 369 13.52 -10.07 -13.86
C GLY A 369 12.26 -10.33 -14.69
N GLY A 370 11.10 -9.86 -14.22
CA GLY A 370 9.78 -10.07 -14.81
C GLY A 370 9.11 -11.39 -14.39
N ALA A 371 9.71 -12.11 -13.42
CA ALA A 371 9.17 -13.38 -12.93
C ALA A 371 7.78 -13.21 -12.30
N ILE A 372 6.97 -14.25 -12.45
CA ILE A 372 5.66 -14.39 -11.80
C ILE A 372 5.70 -15.66 -10.96
N ASP A 373 5.33 -15.55 -9.68
CA ASP A 373 5.23 -16.68 -8.78
C ASP A 373 3.80 -16.78 -8.21
N HIS A 374 3.27 -17.99 -8.16
CA HIS A 374 1.91 -18.29 -7.72
C HIS A 374 1.86 -18.84 -6.28
N THR A 375 2.96 -18.76 -5.54
CA THR A 375 3.02 -19.19 -4.15
C THR A 375 2.16 -18.27 -3.28
N ALA A 376 1.32 -18.87 -2.44
CA ALA A 376 0.52 -18.14 -1.47
C ALA A 376 1.41 -17.55 -0.38
N ALA A 377 1.36 -16.23 -0.25
CA ALA A 377 2.06 -15.43 0.75
C ALA A 377 1.07 -14.52 1.51
N HIS A 378 1.47 -14.02 2.65
CA HIS A 378 0.65 -13.15 3.49
C HIS A 378 1.51 -12.07 4.15
N PHE A 379 0.92 -10.97 4.57
CA PHE A 379 1.66 -9.90 5.26
C PHE A 379 2.38 -10.35 6.53
N ILE A 380 1.95 -11.46 7.18
CA ILE A 380 2.70 -12.06 8.29
C ILE A 380 4.11 -12.50 7.89
N ASP A 381 4.37 -12.73 6.61
CA ASP A 381 5.65 -13.21 6.07
C ASP A 381 6.69 -12.10 5.93
N ILE A 382 6.26 -10.84 5.96
CA ILE A 382 7.16 -9.69 5.78
C ILE A 382 8.13 -9.56 6.95
N MET A 383 7.67 -9.68 8.20
CA MET A 383 8.53 -9.61 9.38
C MET A 383 9.63 -10.70 9.36
N PRO A 384 9.34 -12.01 9.17
CA PRO A 384 10.38 -13.03 9.04
C PRO A 384 11.35 -12.77 7.89
N THR A 385 10.85 -12.23 6.78
CA THR A 385 11.68 -11.87 5.62
C THR A 385 12.68 -10.77 5.97
N LEU A 386 12.23 -9.73 6.64
CA LEU A 386 13.08 -8.63 7.07
C LEU A 386 14.13 -9.08 8.09
N ILE A 387 13.75 -9.97 9.01
CA ILE A 387 14.67 -10.57 9.99
C ILE A 387 15.79 -11.32 9.27
N ASP A 388 15.47 -12.18 8.33
CA ASP A 388 16.46 -12.97 7.57
C ASP A 388 17.41 -12.06 6.76
N ILE A 389 16.84 -11.06 6.07
CA ILE A 389 17.62 -10.12 5.23
C ILE A 389 18.59 -9.28 6.08
N ALA A 390 18.12 -8.82 7.22
CA ALA A 390 18.90 -7.97 8.11
C ALA A 390 19.88 -8.75 9.01
N GLY A 391 19.74 -10.09 9.10
CA GLY A 391 20.40 -10.88 10.12
C GLY A 391 20.01 -10.40 11.52
N ALA A 392 18.73 -10.08 11.72
CA ALA A 392 18.16 -9.60 12.96
C ALA A 392 17.63 -10.75 13.82
N GLU A 393 17.32 -10.48 15.07
CA GLU A 393 16.68 -11.42 15.98
C GLU A 393 15.29 -10.93 16.36
N TYR A 394 14.30 -11.83 16.35
CA TYR A 394 13.01 -11.55 16.96
C TYR A 394 13.11 -11.78 18.46
N PRO A 395 12.92 -10.76 19.31
CA PRO A 395 13.16 -10.91 20.74
C PRO A 395 12.03 -11.73 21.40
N ALA A 396 12.36 -12.46 22.46
CA ALA A 396 11.38 -13.20 23.25
C ALA A 396 10.43 -12.28 24.04
N THR A 397 10.89 -11.07 24.37
CA THR A 397 10.14 -10.08 25.15
C THR A 397 10.33 -8.67 24.58
N TYR A 398 9.30 -7.84 24.70
CA TYR A 398 9.38 -6.42 24.39
C TYR A 398 8.53 -5.62 25.38
N ARG A 399 9.07 -4.50 25.88
CA ARG A 399 8.40 -3.64 26.90
C ARG A 399 7.93 -4.40 28.16
N GLY A 400 8.65 -5.45 28.54
CA GLY A 400 8.33 -6.28 29.71
C GLY A 400 7.32 -7.40 29.46
N GLU A 401 6.74 -7.48 28.28
CA GLU A 401 5.76 -8.51 27.91
C GLU A 401 6.39 -9.57 26.98
N ALA A 402 5.94 -10.81 27.12
CA ALA A 402 6.33 -11.89 26.21
C ALA A 402 5.71 -11.66 24.83
N LEU A 403 6.51 -11.82 23.77
CA LEU A 403 6.01 -11.69 22.41
C LEU A 403 5.41 -13.01 21.90
N PRO A 404 4.25 -12.97 21.20
CA PRO A 404 3.76 -14.13 20.46
C PRO A 404 4.79 -14.58 19.41
N PRO A 405 4.92 -15.88 19.15
CA PRO A 405 5.77 -16.37 18.07
C PRO A 405 5.23 -15.93 16.71
N LEU A 406 6.13 -15.69 15.77
CA LEU A 406 5.77 -15.41 14.38
C LEU A 406 5.19 -16.67 13.72
N SER A 407 4.05 -16.51 13.04
CA SER A 407 3.40 -17.57 12.26
C SER A 407 3.78 -17.53 10.77
N GLY A 408 4.36 -16.42 10.32
CA GLY A 408 4.81 -16.24 8.95
C GLY A 408 6.09 -16.99 8.64
N VAL A 409 6.38 -17.12 7.36
CA VAL A 409 7.62 -17.70 6.84
C VAL A 409 8.39 -16.65 6.02
N SER A 410 9.72 -16.75 6.00
CA SER A 410 10.52 -15.83 5.18
C SER A 410 10.27 -16.04 3.70
N LEU A 411 10.08 -14.96 2.96
CA LEU A 411 10.00 -14.95 1.49
C LEU A 411 11.38 -14.89 0.84
N LEU A 412 12.46 -14.75 1.60
CA LEU A 412 13.82 -14.67 1.05
C LEU A 412 14.18 -15.86 0.12
N PRO A 413 13.76 -17.12 0.39
CA PRO A 413 13.95 -18.20 -0.57
C PRO A 413 13.27 -17.93 -1.92
N LEU A 414 12.04 -17.40 -1.96
CA LEU A 414 11.36 -17.05 -3.23
C LEU A 414 12.15 -15.98 -4.02
N LEU A 415 12.70 -14.99 -3.33
CA LEU A 415 13.52 -13.95 -3.95
C LEU A 415 14.82 -14.52 -4.57
N ARG A 416 15.21 -15.75 -4.21
CA ARG A 416 16.39 -16.49 -4.69
C ARG A 416 16.04 -17.65 -5.61
N ASP A 417 14.88 -17.63 -6.25
CA ASP A 417 14.36 -18.70 -7.13
C ASP A 417 14.24 -20.06 -6.43
N ASN A 418 13.93 -20.08 -5.14
CA ASN A 418 13.68 -21.29 -4.36
C ASN A 418 12.25 -21.31 -3.84
N SER A 419 11.72 -22.50 -3.53
CA SER A 419 10.40 -22.62 -2.91
C SER A 419 10.43 -22.30 -1.42
N ILE A 420 9.31 -21.82 -0.89
CA ILE A 420 9.06 -21.78 0.55
C ILE A 420 8.19 -22.95 0.98
N GLN A 421 8.37 -23.39 2.21
CA GLN A 421 7.52 -24.40 2.83
C GLN A 421 6.75 -23.75 3.96
N ARG A 422 5.42 -23.85 3.91
CA ARG A 422 4.53 -23.35 4.95
C ARG A 422 3.98 -24.52 5.76
N GLY A 423 4.30 -24.58 7.05
CA GLY A 423 3.84 -25.62 7.96
C GLY A 423 2.39 -25.44 8.44
N ASN A 424 1.89 -24.19 8.42
CA ASN A 424 0.56 -23.84 8.91
C ASN A 424 -0.28 -23.20 7.80
N PRO A 425 -1.60 -23.40 7.79
CA PRO A 425 -2.49 -22.68 6.88
C PRO A 425 -2.49 -21.17 7.16
N LEU A 426 -2.94 -20.39 6.19
CA LEU A 426 -3.21 -18.96 6.34
C LEU A 426 -4.63 -18.78 6.87
N TYR A 427 -4.80 -17.86 7.82
CA TYR A 427 -6.09 -17.55 8.44
C TYR A 427 -6.52 -16.13 8.10
N PHE A 428 -7.78 -15.98 7.74
CA PHE A 428 -8.39 -14.71 7.40
C PHE A 428 -9.66 -14.52 8.23
N GLN A 429 -9.77 -13.38 8.88
CA GLN A 429 -10.99 -13.01 9.60
C GLN A 429 -11.17 -11.51 9.58
N TRP A 430 -12.36 -11.08 9.19
CA TRP A 430 -12.83 -9.71 9.37
C TRP A 430 -14.34 -9.71 9.57
N ASN A 431 -14.83 -9.07 10.64
CA ASN A 431 -16.23 -9.12 11.08
C ASN A 431 -16.74 -10.58 11.18
N ALA A 432 -17.85 -10.89 10.52
CA ALA A 432 -18.44 -12.23 10.45
C ALA A 432 -17.85 -13.11 9.33
N GLY A 433 -16.94 -12.57 8.49
CA GLY A 433 -16.29 -13.30 7.41
C GLY A 433 -14.98 -13.95 7.85
N GLY A 434 -14.76 -15.18 7.42
CA GLY A 434 -13.52 -15.90 7.66
C GLY A 434 -13.19 -16.83 6.50
N ALA A 435 -11.89 -17.17 6.36
CA ALA A 435 -11.35 -18.13 5.40
C ALA A 435 -10.10 -18.81 5.97
N VAL A 436 -9.73 -19.96 5.41
CA VAL A 436 -8.51 -20.70 5.69
C VAL A 436 -7.91 -21.21 4.38
#